data_0e702f433a1ce08e5efbe894609245f9
#
_entry.id   0e702f433a1ce08e5efbe894609245f9
#
_cell.length_a   1.000
_cell.length_b   1.000
_cell.length_c   1.000
_cell.angle_alpha   90.00
_cell.angle_beta   90.00
_cell.angle_gamma   90.00
#
_symmetry.space_group_name_H-M   'P 1'
#
loop_
_entity.id
_entity.type
_entity.pdbx_description
1 polymer ?
#
loop_
_entity_poly.entity_id
_entity_poly.type
_entity_poly.pdbx_seq_one_letter_code
_entity_poly.pdbx_strand_id
1 'polypeptide(L)'
;LFQLARWIKGIDSKLDQKGRHDCVAQWHKLFIDVIRTKELCESVADFEHAWRNVKNPHGETLKLAISRMDSYEAPANVADMGSVAVRLFKLVASVADLNKPQPFFLACSTAAKVLDCDVSTVSRRLNDFIHMEILCVQEGHTPSKARRFVMVVDKPRTGELPQTPY
;
A
#
# COMPACT_ATOMS: atom_id res chain seq x y z
N LEU A 1 -5.13 -12.09 14.22
CA LEU A 1 -4.46 -13.21 13.52
C LEU A 1 -4.26 -12.94 12.03
N PHE A 2 -5.21 -12.29 11.31
CA PHE A 2 -5.02 -11.98 9.88
C PHE A 2 -3.77 -11.12 9.62
N GLN A 3 -3.50 -10.11 10.46
CA GLN A 3 -2.29 -9.31 10.34
C GLN A 3 -1.02 -10.14 10.61
N LEU A 4 -1.06 -11.01 11.61
CA LEU A 4 0.05 -11.93 11.90
C LEU A 4 0.34 -12.82 10.69
N ALA A 5 -0.70 -13.40 10.08
CA ALA A 5 -0.57 -14.20 8.86
C ALA A 5 0.04 -13.42 7.70
N ARG A 6 -0.37 -12.16 7.51
CA ARG A 6 0.23 -11.28 6.49
C ARG A 6 1.72 -11.01 6.73
N TRP A 7 2.11 -10.77 7.98
CA TRP A 7 3.50 -10.52 8.34
C TRP A 7 4.35 -11.76 8.11
N ILE A 8 3.94 -12.90 8.66
CA ILE A 8 4.71 -14.16 8.56
C ILE A 8 4.81 -14.57 7.09
N LYS A 9 3.72 -14.51 6.32
CA LYS A 9 3.73 -14.85 4.89
C LYS A 9 4.58 -13.90 4.06
N GLY A 10 4.76 -12.64 4.49
CA GLY A 10 5.66 -11.68 3.86
C GLY A 10 7.14 -11.95 4.15
N ILE A 11 7.46 -12.62 5.27
CA ILE A 11 8.82 -13.05 5.62
C ILE A 11 9.15 -14.35 4.90
N ASP A 12 8.29 -15.36 5.03
CA ASP A 12 8.43 -16.66 4.40
C ASP A 12 7.06 -17.19 3.91
N SER A 13 6.81 -17.05 2.62
CA SER A 13 5.56 -17.52 1.99
C SER A 13 5.47 -19.03 1.87
N LYS A 14 6.59 -19.74 2.03
CA LYS A 14 6.69 -21.21 1.92
C LYS A 14 6.80 -21.89 3.27
N LEU A 15 6.65 -21.14 4.38
CA LEU A 15 6.70 -21.71 5.72
C LEU A 15 5.73 -22.88 5.84
N ASP A 16 6.25 -24.02 6.30
CA ASP A 16 5.47 -25.25 6.46
C ASP A 16 4.43 -25.13 7.58
N GLN A 17 3.54 -26.09 7.67
CA GLN A 17 2.45 -26.07 8.64
C GLN A 17 2.98 -26.06 10.08
N LYS A 18 4.02 -26.83 10.36
CA LYS A 18 4.62 -26.89 11.70
C LYS A 18 5.19 -25.52 12.11
N GLY A 19 5.98 -24.90 11.24
CA GLY A 19 6.54 -23.55 11.50
C GLY A 19 5.45 -22.50 11.71
N ARG A 20 4.35 -22.59 10.95
CA ARG A 20 3.20 -21.69 11.14
C ARG A 20 2.54 -21.89 12.51
N HIS A 21 2.33 -23.15 12.93
CA HIS A 21 1.76 -23.46 14.25
C HIS A 21 2.67 -22.99 15.38
N ASP A 22 3.99 -23.17 15.25
CA ASP A 22 4.97 -22.70 16.23
C ASP A 22 4.93 -21.16 16.37
N CYS A 23 4.81 -20.42 15.26
CA CYS A 23 4.64 -18.99 15.29
C CYS A 23 3.35 -18.55 16.01
N VAL A 24 2.23 -19.24 15.77
CA VAL A 24 0.96 -18.95 16.45
C VAL A 24 1.05 -19.28 17.94
N ALA A 25 1.68 -20.40 18.29
CA ALA A 25 1.84 -20.80 19.69
C ALA A 25 2.69 -19.77 20.47
N GLN A 26 3.78 -19.27 19.89
CA GLN A 26 4.58 -18.20 20.49
C GLN A 26 3.78 -16.91 20.63
N TRP A 27 3.06 -16.50 19.58
CA TRP A 27 2.21 -15.31 19.61
C TRP A 27 1.11 -15.45 20.68
N HIS A 28 0.43 -16.60 20.74
CA HIS A 28 -0.62 -16.87 21.72
C HIS A 28 -0.07 -16.79 23.15
N LYS A 29 1.11 -17.35 23.41
CA LYS A 29 1.79 -17.29 24.71
C LYS A 29 2.13 -15.85 25.12
N LEU A 30 2.60 -15.03 24.18
CA LEU A 30 2.96 -13.63 24.44
C LEU A 30 1.75 -12.74 24.73
N PHE A 31 0.59 -13.08 24.19
CA PHE A 31 -0.63 -12.27 24.30
C PHE A 31 -1.74 -12.93 25.11
N ILE A 32 -1.40 -13.97 25.91
CA ILE A 32 -2.39 -14.75 26.68
C ILE A 32 -3.24 -13.86 27.60
N ASP A 33 -2.66 -12.83 28.20
CA ASP A 33 -3.35 -11.89 29.10
C ASP A 33 -4.38 -11.03 28.36
N VAL A 34 -4.20 -10.83 27.06
CA VAL A 34 -5.11 -10.06 26.20
C VAL A 34 -6.16 -10.97 25.58
N ILE A 35 -5.77 -12.20 25.21
CA ILE A 35 -6.60 -13.16 24.45
C ILE A 35 -7.64 -13.83 25.35
N ARG A 36 -7.42 -13.90 26.62
CA ARG A 36 -8.22 -14.42 27.79
C ARG A 36 -9.26 -15.51 27.54
N THR A 37 -9.94 -15.53 26.40
CA THR A 37 -11.13 -16.37 26.14
C THR A 37 -10.94 -17.34 24.97
N LYS A 38 -9.80 -17.34 24.30
CA LYS A 38 -9.59 -18.13 23.10
C LYS A 38 -8.51 -19.17 23.31
N GLU A 39 -8.84 -20.41 23.07
CA GLU A 39 -7.87 -21.50 23.17
C GLU A 39 -6.84 -21.47 22.01
N LEU A 40 -5.69 -22.10 22.25
CA LEU A 40 -4.63 -22.17 21.26
C LEU A 40 -5.11 -22.85 19.96
N CYS A 41 -5.88 -23.93 20.07
CA CYS A 41 -6.39 -24.65 18.90
C CYS A 41 -7.29 -23.77 18.00
N GLU A 42 -8.12 -22.92 18.60
CA GLU A 42 -8.95 -21.96 17.88
C GLU A 42 -8.10 -20.88 17.20
N SER A 43 -7.07 -20.41 17.91
CA SER A 43 -6.12 -19.42 17.35
C SER A 43 -5.34 -19.99 16.15
N VAL A 44 -4.95 -21.25 16.21
CA VAL A 44 -4.32 -21.98 15.09
C VAL A 44 -5.28 -22.13 13.91
N ALA A 45 -6.53 -22.54 14.17
CA ALA A 45 -7.53 -22.71 13.11
C ALA A 45 -7.81 -21.36 12.38
N ASP A 46 -7.99 -20.28 13.13
CA ASP A 46 -8.20 -18.95 12.59
C ASP A 46 -6.99 -18.43 11.81
N PHE A 47 -5.79 -18.73 12.30
CA PHE A 47 -4.56 -18.35 11.60
C PHE A 47 -4.43 -19.09 10.26
N GLU A 48 -4.67 -20.40 10.23
CA GLU A 48 -4.63 -21.18 9.00
C GLU A 48 -5.69 -20.72 7.99
N HIS A 49 -6.87 -20.34 8.48
CA HIS A 49 -7.88 -19.70 7.62
C HIS A 49 -7.37 -18.37 7.07
N ALA A 50 -6.83 -17.52 7.94
CA ALA A 50 -6.24 -16.25 7.54
C ALA A 50 -5.08 -16.43 6.54
N TRP A 51 -4.18 -17.39 6.79
CA TRP A 51 -3.03 -17.69 5.91
C TRP A 51 -3.46 -18.04 4.48
N ARG A 52 -4.48 -18.88 4.34
CA ARG A 52 -5.04 -19.23 3.02
C ARG A 52 -5.63 -18.02 2.29
N ASN A 53 -6.25 -17.10 3.04
CA ASN A 53 -6.93 -15.92 2.49
C ASN A 53 -6.02 -14.70 2.30
N VAL A 54 -4.76 -14.74 2.76
CA VAL A 54 -3.79 -13.65 2.50
C VAL A 54 -3.38 -13.66 1.03
N LYS A 55 -3.95 -12.74 0.26
CA LYS A 55 -3.60 -12.50 -1.16
C LYS A 55 -2.37 -11.60 -1.31
N ASN A 56 -2.24 -10.63 -0.41
CA ASN A 56 -1.15 -9.64 -0.42
C ASN A 56 -0.37 -9.70 0.90
N PRO A 57 0.70 -10.49 0.99
CA PRO A 57 1.60 -10.54 2.14
C PRO A 57 2.21 -9.17 2.44
N HIS A 58 2.64 -8.96 3.69
CA HIS A 58 3.24 -7.68 4.08
C HIS A 58 4.54 -7.44 3.29
N GLY A 59 4.65 -6.25 2.68
CA GLY A 59 5.81 -5.86 1.88
C GLY A 59 5.80 -6.32 0.41
N GLU A 60 5.04 -7.35 0.04
CA GLU A 60 4.98 -7.80 -1.36
C GLU A 60 4.33 -6.78 -2.30
N THR A 61 3.29 -6.10 -1.83
CA THR A 61 2.64 -5.05 -2.63
C THR A 61 3.63 -3.97 -3.03
N LEU A 62 4.52 -3.56 -2.11
CA LEU A 62 5.54 -2.57 -2.41
C LEU A 62 6.60 -3.11 -3.39
N LYS A 63 7.08 -4.33 -3.19
CA LYS A 63 8.04 -4.98 -4.12
C LYS A 63 7.45 -5.06 -5.54
N LEU A 64 6.18 -5.48 -5.62
CA LEU A 64 5.48 -5.55 -6.90
C LEU A 64 5.25 -4.16 -7.50
N ALA A 65 4.93 -3.15 -6.69
CA ALA A 65 4.81 -1.78 -7.14
C ALA A 65 6.12 -1.25 -7.72
N ILE A 66 7.25 -1.51 -7.05
CA ILE A 66 8.58 -1.12 -7.53
C ILE A 66 8.90 -1.78 -8.86
N SER A 67 8.63 -3.08 -9.03
CA SER A 67 8.90 -3.80 -10.28
C SER A 67 8.04 -3.33 -11.47
N ARG A 68 6.89 -2.71 -11.19
CA ARG A 68 5.96 -2.21 -12.22
C ARG A 68 6.02 -0.71 -12.45
N MET A 69 6.68 0.05 -11.56
CA MET A 69 6.63 1.52 -11.61
C MET A 69 7.09 2.11 -12.94
N ASP A 70 8.02 1.47 -13.63
CA ASP A 70 8.53 1.96 -14.91
C ASP A 70 7.57 1.77 -16.09
N SER A 71 6.50 0.99 -15.93
CA SER A 71 5.43 0.88 -16.92
C SER A 71 4.45 2.06 -16.92
N TYR A 72 4.55 2.96 -15.94
CA TYR A 72 3.69 4.13 -15.84
C TYR A 72 4.39 5.36 -16.41
N GLU A 73 3.66 6.17 -17.17
CA GLU A 73 4.12 7.45 -17.68
C GLU A 73 3.66 8.59 -16.78
N ALA A 74 4.57 9.51 -16.50
CA ALA A 74 4.24 10.71 -15.75
C ALA A 74 3.68 11.78 -16.70
N PRO A 75 2.61 12.49 -16.31
CA PRO A 75 2.08 13.58 -17.10
C PRO A 75 3.08 14.75 -17.17
N ALA A 76 2.97 15.59 -18.20
CA ALA A 76 3.93 16.66 -18.49
C ALA A 76 4.16 17.60 -17.28
N ASN A 77 3.09 17.98 -16.60
CA ASN A 77 3.16 18.82 -15.40
C ASN A 77 3.95 18.19 -14.23
N VAL A 78 4.03 16.88 -14.16
CA VAL A 78 4.88 16.15 -13.18
C VAL A 78 6.30 16.05 -13.71
N ALA A 79 6.47 15.84 -15.03
CA ALA A 79 7.79 15.77 -15.66
C ALA A 79 8.61 17.07 -15.43
N ASP A 80 7.96 18.22 -15.49
CA ASP A 80 8.56 19.54 -15.25
C ASP A 80 9.04 19.74 -13.80
N MET A 81 8.56 18.91 -12.85
CA MET A 81 8.95 18.97 -11.44
C MET A 81 10.28 18.24 -11.12
N GLY A 82 10.86 17.59 -12.11
CA GLY A 82 12.15 16.88 -12.02
C GLY A 82 12.05 15.38 -11.72
N SER A 83 13.18 14.70 -11.80
CA SER A 83 13.29 13.24 -11.81
C SER A 83 12.69 12.55 -10.57
N VAL A 84 12.86 13.15 -9.39
CA VAL A 84 12.30 12.59 -8.14
C VAL A 84 10.76 12.62 -8.17
N ALA A 85 10.16 13.69 -8.71
CA ALA A 85 8.70 13.79 -8.84
C ALA A 85 8.18 12.73 -9.82
N VAL A 86 8.84 12.54 -10.97
CA VAL A 86 8.51 11.52 -11.95
C VAL A 86 8.55 10.12 -11.34
N ARG A 87 9.64 9.77 -10.65
CA ARG A 87 9.79 8.45 -10.01
C ARG A 87 8.76 8.24 -8.90
N LEU A 88 8.48 9.27 -8.10
CA LEU A 88 7.44 9.21 -7.07
C LEU A 88 6.05 9.01 -7.68
N PHE A 89 5.73 9.73 -8.75
CA PHE A 89 4.46 9.56 -9.48
C PHE A 89 4.30 8.11 -9.95
N LYS A 90 5.30 7.56 -10.61
CA LYS A 90 5.31 6.18 -11.12
C LYS A 90 5.10 5.16 -9.99
N LEU A 91 5.77 5.34 -8.85
CA LEU A 91 5.59 4.50 -7.67
C LEU A 91 4.16 4.61 -7.12
N VAL A 92 3.65 5.84 -6.98
CA VAL A 92 2.29 6.12 -6.51
C VAL A 92 1.24 5.49 -7.43
N ALA A 93 1.39 5.65 -8.75
CA ALA A 93 0.50 5.07 -9.76
C ALA A 93 0.46 3.55 -9.65
N SER A 94 1.62 2.91 -9.52
CA SER A 94 1.72 1.47 -9.37
C SER A 94 1.09 0.98 -8.05
N VAL A 95 1.34 1.67 -6.93
CA VAL A 95 0.73 1.32 -5.63
C VAL A 95 -0.78 1.50 -5.68
N ALA A 96 -1.27 2.59 -6.28
CA ALA A 96 -2.69 2.87 -6.44
C ALA A 96 -3.38 1.77 -7.26
N ASP A 97 -2.78 1.38 -8.38
CA ASP A 97 -3.34 0.33 -9.26
C ASP A 97 -3.45 -1.03 -8.56
N LEU A 98 -2.44 -1.41 -7.78
CA LEU A 98 -2.43 -2.65 -7.00
C LEU A 98 -3.44 -2.66 -5.85
N ASN A 99 -3.92 -1.50 -5.41
CA ASN A 99 -4.88 -1.39 -4.31
C ASN A 99 -6.32 -1.14 -4.78
N LYS A 100 -6.55 -0.85 -6.06
CA LYS A 100 -7.91 -0.59 -6.58
C LYS A 100 -8.90 -1.69 -6.19
N PRO A 101 -10.13 -1.30 -5.85
CA PRO A 101 -10.72 0.04 -5.80
C PRO A 101 -10.47 0.78 -4.47
N GLN A 102 -9.68 0.22 -3.57
CA GLN A 102 -9.46 0.74 -2.22
C GLN A 102 -8.44 1.87 -2.20
N PRO A 103 -8.57 2.82 -1.25
CA PRO A 103 -7.55 3.82 -1.00
C PRO A 103 -6.23 3.16 -0.60
N PHE A 104 -5.12 3.73 -1.02
CA PHE A 104 -3.80 3.23 -0.66
C PHE A 104 -3.12 4.10 0.40
N PHE A 105 -2.14 3.51 1.04
CA PHE A 105 -1.24 4.17 1.97
C PHE A 105 0.19 4.02 1.47
N LEU A 106 0.95 5.12 1.50
CA LEU A 106 2.38 5.13 1.23
C LEU A 106 3.09 5.99 2.28
N ALA A 107 3.91 5.36 3.12
CA ALA A 107 4.71 6.09 4.09
C ALA A 107 5.81 6.89 3.38
N CYS A 108 5.96 8.17 3.72
CA CYS A 108 7.00 9.03 3.13
C CYS A 108 8.41 8.44 3.37
N SER A 109 8.67 7.85 4.55
CA SER A 109 9.94 7.20 4.85
C SER A 109 10.22 5.97 3.99
N THR A 110 9.18 5.23 3.63
CA THR A 110 9.29 4.07 2.73
C THR A 110 9.55 4.52 1.30
N ALA A 111 8.79 5.50 0.81
CA ALA A 111 9.01 6.07 -0.51
C ALA A 111 10.38 6.73 -0.64
N ALA A 112 10.84 7.45 0.38
CA ALA A 112 12.17 8.07 0.43
C ALA A 112 13.29 7.04 0.27
N LYS A 113 13.20 5.90 0.95
CA LYS A 113 14.16 4.78 0.81
C LYS A 113 14.16 4.18 -0.59
N VAL A 114 12.99 4.02 -1.20
CA VAL A 114 12.86 3.47 -2.56
C VAL A 114 13.42 4.43 -3.62
N LEU A 115 13.24 5.74 -3.40
CA LEU A 115 13.62 6.77 -4.36
C LEU A 115 15.03 7.33 -4.12
N ASP A 116 15.67 6.92 -3.02
CA ASP A 116 16.97 7.44 -2.56
C ASP A 116 16.95 8.97 -2.44
N CYS A 117 16.03 9.48 -1.62
CA CYS A 117 15.87 10.91 -1.37
C CYS A 117 15.36 11.19 0.06
N ASP A 118 15.33 12.47 0.45
CA ASP A 118 14.85 12.87 1.77
C ASP A 118 13.34 12.68 1.94
N VAL A 119 12.93 12.32 3.16
CA VAL A 119 11.53 12.18 3.57
C VAL A 119 10.75 13.48 3.36
N SER A 120 11.39 14.63 3.64
CA SER A 120 10.81 15.96 3.44
C SER A 120 10.50 16.24 1.96
N THR A 121 11.39 15.79 1.06
CA THR A 121 11.19 15.89 -0.39
C THR A 121 9.96 15.08 -0.82
N VAL A 122 9.84 13.83 -0.37
CA VAL A 122 8.65 13.00 -0.67
C VAL A 122 7.39 13.65 -0.14
N SER A 123 7.40 14.12 1.12
CA SER A 123 6.24 14.77 1.73
C SER A 123 5.79 16.00 0.94
N ARG A 124 6.72 16.85 0.53
CA ARG A 124 6.44 18.02 -0.30
C ARG A 124 5.84 17.61 -1.65
N ARG A 125 6.43 16.64 -2.34
CA ARG A 125 5.93 16.18 -3.66
C ARG A 125 4.55 15.53 -3.59
N LEU A 126 4.26 14.78 -2.52
CA LEU A 126 2.90 14.27 -2.30
C LEU A 126 1.88 15.40 -2.10
N ASN A 127 2.25 16.45 -1.37
CA ASN A 127 1.39 17.63 -1.23
C ASN A 127 1.23 18.37 -2.58
N ASP A 128 2.30 18.50 -3.38
CA ASP A 128 2.21 19.07 -4.73
C ASP A 128 1.20 18.24 -5.58
N PHE A 129 1.25 16.91 -5.52
CA PHE A 129 0.30 16.05 -6.24
C PHE A 129 -1.16 16.21 -5.76
N ILE A 130 -1.37 16.51 -4.48
CA ILE A 130 -2.70 16.84 -3.96
C ILE A 130 -3.17 18.18 -4.53
N HIS A 131 -2.34 19.21 -4.52
CA HIS A 131 -2.67 20.53 -5.09
C HIS A 131 -2.92 20.49 -6.59
N MET A 132 -2.26 19.57 -7.31
CA MET A 132 -2.46 19.32 -8.74
C MET A 132 -3.65 18.40 -9.04
N GLU A 133 -4.42 18.02 -8.01
CA GLU A 133 -5.56 17.10 -8.12
C GLU A 133 -5.19 15.72 -8.70
N ILE A 134 -3.93 15.35 -8.68
CA ILE A 134 -3.46 13.99 -9.04
C ILE A 134 -3.81 13.00 -7.94
N LEU A 135 -3.75 13.44 -6.68
CA LEU A 135 -4.11 12.66 -5.50
C LEU A 135 -5.24 13.33 -4.74
N CYS A 136 -6.19 12.53 -4.29
CA CYS A 136 -7.21 12.95 -3.34
C CYS A 136 -6.97 12.29 -1.99
N VAL A 137 -7.04 13.05 -0.90
CA VAL A 137 -6.96 12.52 0.47
C VAL A 137 -8.35 12.06 0.89
N GLN A 138 -8.53 10.76 1.07
CA GLN A 138 -9.80 10.20 1.58
C GLN A 138 -9.87 10.20 3.10
N GLU A 139 -8.77 9.84 3.77
CA GLU A 139 -8.69 9.88 5.23
C GLU A 139 -7.49 10.73 5.63
N GLY A 140 -7.73 11.78 6.39
CA GLY A 140 -6.70 12.65 6.92
C GLY A 140 -5.80 11.92 7.93
N HIS A 141 -4.61 12.47 8.15
CA HIS A 141 -3.70 11.97 9.17
C HIS A 141 -4.25 12.26 10.57
N THR A 142 -4.28 11.23 11.40
CA THR A 142 -4.50 11.34 12.86
C THR A 142 -3.34 10.65 13.59
N PRO A 143 -3.16 10.87 14.91
CA PRO A 143 -2.11 10.18 15.67
C PRO A 143 -2.14 8.65 15.55
N SER A 144 -3.31 8.08 15.26
CA SER A 144 -3.53 6.62 15.15
C SER A 144 -3.73 6.12 13.73
N LYS A 145 -3.93 7.02 12.74
CA LYS A 145 -4.20 6.63 11.35
C LYS A 145 -3.33 7.40 10.38
N ALA A 146 -2.67 6.66 9.51
CA ALA A 146 -1.93 7.23 8.40
C ALA A 146 -2.86 7.79 7.32
N ARG A 147 -2.41 8.87 6.65
CA ARG A 147 -3.12 9.46 5.51
C ARG A 147 -3.32 8.43 4.41
N ARG A 148 -4.54 8.33 3.91
CA ARG A 148 -4.88 7.48 2.77
C ARG A 148 -5.22 8.30 1.54
N PHE A 149 -4.77 7.81 0.41
CA PHE A 149 -4.89 8.49 -0.88
C PHE A 149 -5.70 7.66 -1.86
N VAL A 150 -6.36 8.35 -2.77
CA VAL A 150 -6.88 7.81 -4.01
C VAL A 150 -6.25 8.57 -5.15
N MET A 151 -5.79 7.87 -6.17
CA MET A 151 -5.32 8.51 -7.37
C MET A 151 -6.51 8.93 -8.22
N VAL A 152 -6.59 10.22 -8.53
CA VAL A 152 -7.56 10.76 -9.48
C VAL A 152 -7.00 10.44 -10.86
N VAL A 153 -7.45 9.33 -11.44
CA VAL A 153 -7.10 8.99 -12.82
C VAL A 153 -7.92 9.90 -13.71
N ASP A 154 -7.32 10.94 -14.23
CA ASP A 154 -7.85 11.56 -15.43
C ASP A 154 -7.86 10.49 -16.53
N LYS A 155 -9.04 10.08 -16.96
CA LYS A 155 -9.19 9.56 -18.31
C LYS A 155 -8.54 10.59 -19.23
N PRO A 156 -7.69 10.18 -20.19
CA PRO A 156 -7.21 11.12 -21.18
C PRO A 156 -8.43 11.90 -21.67
N ARG A 157 -8.38 13.22 -21.60
CA ARG A 157 -9.39 14.08 -22.21
C ARG A 157 -9.29 13.80 -23.70
N THR A 158 -9.99 12.78 -24.16
CA THR A 158 -10.41 12.66 -25.55
C THR A 158 -11.26 13.90 -25.79
N GLY A 159 -10.67 14.86 -26.49
CA GLY A 159 -11.35 16.07 -26.89
C GLY A 159 -12.49 15.73 -27.85
N GLU A 160 -13.64 15.49 -27.29
CA GLU A 160 -14.92 15.67 -27.97
C GLU A 160 -15.63 16.83 -27.26
N LEU A 161 -15.44 18.00 -27.85
CA LEU A 161 -16.38 19.11 -27.67
C LEU A 161 -17.78 18.59 -28.03
N PRO A 162 -18.80 18.77 -27.16
CA PRO A 162 -20.16 18.47 -27.56
C PRO A 162 -20.49 19.42 -28.70
N GLN A 163 -20.73 18.85 -29.89
CA GLN A 163 -21.32 19.57 -30.99
C GLN A 163 -22.75 19.94 -30.55
N THR A 164 -22.98 21.22 -30.30
CA THR A 164 -24.33 21.77 -30.16
C THR A 164 -25.02 21.62 -31.51
N PRO A 165 -26.18 20.93 -31.58
CA PRO A 165 -27.01 20.98 -32.76
C PRO A 165 -27.71 22.33 -32.83
N TYR A 166 -27.66 22.98 -33.98
CA TYR A 166 -28.48 24.13 -34.34
C TYR A 166 -29.94 23.76 -34.34
#